data_c1a053d0c00bfc3556c4d1fd33e083da
#
_entry.id   c1a053d0c00bfc3556c4d1fd33e083da
#
_cell.length_a   1.000
_cell.length_b   1.000
_cell.length_c   1.000
_cell.angle_alpha   90.00
_cell.angle_beta   90.00
_cell.angle_gamma   90.00
#
_symmetry.space_group_name_H-M   'P 1'
#
loop_
_entity.id
_entity.type
_entity.pdbx_description
1 polymer ?
#
loop_
_entity_poly.entity_id
_entity_poly.type
_entity_poly.pdbx_seq_one_letter_code
_entity_poly.pdbx_strand_id
1 'polypeptide(L)'
;MLFRSQTLNQILVEMDGFEADTNVIVIAATNRADVLDPALLRPGRFDRHVTISLPERKDREAILKVHFKNKPTDDTVDLDKLAAKTAGSSGADLANIANEAAIIAARRNSKKVSNDDLTEAFEKVAIGPERKAKVMNDHEKELTAYHEAGHAIVGHVLPDSDPVHKITIIPRGGTGGVTWFLPPEDRSYTNVYEFKDILARALGGRIAEKLIYGDDSICQRSEERRVGKECR
;
A
#
# COMPACT_ATOMS: atom_id res chain seq x y z
N MET A 1 19.52 19.09 -24.22
CA MET A 1 19.77 17.72 -24.69
C MET A 1 21.23 17.33 -24.74
N LEU A 2 22.17 18.23 -25.09
CA LEU A 2 23.61 17.93 -25.24
C LEU A 2 24.32 17.35 -24.00
N PHE A 3 23.97 17.81 -22.78
CA PHE A 3 24.65 17.36 -21.55
C PHE A 3 24.37 15.90 -21.18
N ARG A 4 23.16 15.39 -21.41
CA ARG A 4 22.82 13.98 -21.12
C ARG A 4 23.60 13.01 -22.00
N SER A 5 23.77 13.35 -23.28
CA SER A 5 24.50 12.51 -24.23
C SER A 5 26.00 12.47 -23.93
N GLN A 6 26.59 13.56 -23.44
CA GLN A 6 28.02 13.60 -23.07
C GLN A 6 28.29 12.74 -21.83
N THR A 7 27.47 12.85 -20.76
CA THR A 7 27.64 12.05 -19.56
C THR A 7 27.46 10.56 -19.84
N LEU A 8 26.44 10.21 -20.64
CA LEU A 8 26.20 8.82 -21.03
C LEU A 8 27.40 8.27 -21.80
N ASN A 9 27.89 8.99 -22.81
CA ASN A 9 29.04 8.57 -23.60
C ASN A 9 30.31 8.40 -22.74
N GLN A 10 30.50 9.26 -21.74
CA GLN A 10 31.64 9.15 -20.84
C GLN A 10 31.53 7.89 -19.97
N ILE A 11 30.35 7.59 -19.41
CA ILE A 11 30.08 6.34 -18.67
C ILE A 11 30.38 5.12 -19.55
N LEU A 12 29.93 5.13 -20.81
CA LEU A 12 30.17 4.03 -21.75
C LEU A 12 31.66 3.83 -22.04
N VAL A 13 32.40 4.93 -22.24
CA VAL A 13 33.85 4.88 -22.48
C VAL A 13 34.60 4.33 -21.26
N GLU A 14 34.25 4.78 -20.06
CA GLU A 14 34.88 4.28 -18.83
C GLU A 14 34.56 2.81 -18.59
N MET A 15 33.32 2.36 -18.87
CA MET A 15 32.97 0.96 -18.74
C MET A 15 33.66 0.06 -19.75
N ASP A 16 33.82 0.52 -21.00
CA ASP A 16 34.51 -0.23 -22.06
C ASP A 16 36.03 -0.18 -21.88
N GLY A 17 36.55 0.77 -21.08
CA GLY A 17 37.96 0.95 -20.79
C GLY A 17 38.49 0.11 -19.61
N PHE A 18 37.66 -0.67 -18.92
CA PHE A 18 38.17 -1.56 -17.88
C PHE A 18 39.00 -2.69 -18.48
N GLU A 19 40.27 -2.76 -18.08
CA GLU A 19 41.11 -3.90 -18.44
C GLU A 19 40.61 -5.19 -17.79
N ALA A 20 40.76 -6.31 -18.48
CA ALA A 20 40.27 -7.63 -18.03
C ALA A 20 40.79 -8.07 -16.64
N ASP A 21 41.89 -7.49 -16.19
CA ASP A 21 42.54 -7.80 -14.90
C ASP A 21 42.04 -6.89 -13.74
N THR A 22 41.16 -5.95 -13.98
CA THR A 22 40.61 -5.10 -12.92
C THR A 22 39.45 -5.84 -12.22
N ASN A 23 39.62 -6.20 -10.94
CA ASN A 23 38.59 -6.78 -10.11
C ASN A 23 37.55 -5.72 -9.66
N VAL A 24 36.89 -5.05 -10.60
CA VAL A 24 35.88 -4.03 -10.35
C VAL A 24 34.52 -4.54 -10.80
N ILE A 25 33.53 -4.50 -9.91
CA ILE A 25 32.14 -4.79 -10.24
C ILE A 25 31.37 -3.46 -10.24
N VAL A 26 30.75 -3.14 -11.37
CA VAL A 26 29.92 -1.95 -11.51
C VAL A 26 28.46 -2.33 -11.28
N ILE A 27 27.81 -1.66 -10.33
CA ILE A 27 26.41 -1.87 -9.99
C ILE A 27 25.65 -0.58 -10.20
N ALA A 28 24.52 -0.64 -10.91
CA ALA A 28 23.58 0.45 -11.06
C ALA A 28 22.19 0.04 -10.57
N ALA A 29 21.41 0.98 -10.06
CA ALA A 29 20.04 0.77 -9.68
C ALA A 29 19.14 1.86 -10.28
N THR A 30 17.97 1.47 -10.74
CA THR A 30 16.94 2.39 -11.27
C THR A 30 15.55 1.86 -10.98
N ASN A 31 14.61 2.77 -10.77
CA ASN A 31 13.18 2.44 -10.70
C ASN A 31 12.53 2.44 -12.11
N ARG A 32 13.27 2.87 -13.13
CA ARG A 32 12.78 2.99 -14.50
C ARG A 32 13.76 2.39 -15.48
N ALA A 33 13.72 1.07 -15.60
CA ALA A 33 14.54 0.35 -16.58
C ALA A 33 14.15 0.68 -18.03
N ASP A 34 12.90 1.09 -18.25
CA ASP A 34 12.30 1.46 -19.55
C ASP A 34 12.93 2.71 -20.19
N VAL A 35 13.56 3.58 -19.41
CA VAL A 35 14.22 4.81 -19.90
C VAL A 35 15.74 4.72 -20.05
N LEU A 36 16.32 3.55 -19.73
CA LEU A 36 17.75 3.33 -19.91
C LEU A 36 18.11 3.24 -21.39
N ASP A 37 19.26 3.83 -21.74
CA ASP A 37 19.78 3.69 -23.09
C ASP A 37 20.18 2.23 -23.35
N PRO A 38 19.69 1.62 -24.47
CA PRO A 38 20.03 0.24 -24.83
C PRO A 38 21.53 -0.04 -24.89
N ALA A 39 22.36 0.98 -25.13
CA ALA A 39 23.80 0.84 -25.14
C ALA A 39 24.39 0.45 -23.79
N LEU A 40 23.77 0.84 -22.67
CA LEU A 40 24.16 0.42 -21.33
C LEU A 40 23.89 -1.05 -21.03
N LEU A 41 22.90 -1.64 -21.73
CA LEU A 41 22.40 -2.99 -21.47
C LEU A 41 23.08 -4.05 -22.35
N ARG A 42 24.09 -3.65 -23.15
CA ARG A 42 24.84 -4.59 -24.01
C ARG A 42 25.78 -5.47 -23.19
N PRO A 43 26.06 -6.70 -23.68
CA PRO A 43 27.08 -7.56 -23.06
C PRO A 43 28.42 -6.84 -22.85
N GLY A 44 29.06 -7.09 -21.70
CA GLY A 44 30.28 -6.41 -21.30
C GLY A 44 30.07 -5.12 -20.49
N ARG A 45 28.81 -4.69 -20.30
CA ARG A 45 28.43 -3.53 -19.50
C ARG A 45 27.48 -3.97 -18.39
N PHE A 46 26.21 -3.49 -18.36
CA PHE A 46 25.20 -4.02 -17.44
C PHE A 46 24.51 -5.23 -18.06
N ASP A 47 25.18 -6.35 -18.08
CA ASP A 47 24.71 -7.58 -18.71
C ASP A 47 23.81 -8.44 -17.80
N ARG A 48 23.86 -8.20 -16.50
CA ARG A 48 23.01 -8.87 -15.51
C ARG A 48 21.94 -7.94 -14.98
N HIS A 49 20.69 -8.31 -15.21
CA HIS A 49 19.54 -7.58 -14.72
C HIS A 49 18.87 -8.36 -13.59
N VAL A 50 18.75 -7.72 -12.43
CA VAL A 50 18.05 -8.28 -11.29
C VAL A 50 16.85 -7.39 -10.99
N THR A 51 15.66 -7.92 -11.17
CA THR A 51 14.42 -7.25 -10.77
C THR A 51 14.13 -7.59 -9.32
N ILE A 52 14.04 -6.55 -8.48
CA ILE A 52 13.64 -6.70 -7.08
C ILE A 52 12.11 -6.57 -7.03
N SER A 53 11.43 -7.69 -6.78
CA SER A 53 9.99 -7.72 -6.55
C SER A 53 9.63 -7.22 -5.14
N LEU A 54 8.32 -7.01 -4.91
CA LEU A 54 7.82 -6.77 -3.55
C LEU A 54 8.12 -7.98 -2.66
N PRO A 55 8.44 -7.77 -1.37
CA PRO A 55 8.81 -8.83 -0.45
C PRO A 55 7.60 -9.71 -0.10
N GLU A 56 7.82 -11.01 0.00
CA GLU A 56 6.87 -11.98 0.53
C GLU A 56 6.75 -11.85 2.06
N ARG A 57 5.75 -12.52 2.67
CA ARG A 57 5.49 -12.43 4.12
C ARG A 57 6.74 -12.66 4.98
N LYS A 58 7.54 -13.69 4.67
CA LYS A 58 8.78 -14.00 5.43
C LYS A 58 9.83 -12.91 5.29
N ASP A 59 9.96 -12.35 4.09
CA ASP A 59 10.89 -11.25 3.83
C ASP A 59 10.44 -9.98 4.54
N ARG A 60 9.12 -9.67 4.53
CA ARG A 60 8.55 -8.55 5.27
C ARG A 60 8.81 -8.66 6.77
N GLU A 61 8.64 -9.85 7.34
CA GLU A 61 8.97 -10.10 8.75
C GLU A 61 10.47 -9.82 9.02
N ALA A 62 11.36 -10.31 8.15
CA ALA A 62 12.80 -10.07 8.28
C ALA A 62 13.14 -8.57 8.17
N ILE A 63 12.54 -7.85 7.21
CA ILE A 63 12.69 -6.41 7.03
C ILE A 63 12.20 -5.66 8.28
N LEU A 64 11.01 -6.00 8.80
CA LEU A 64 10.48 -5.41 10.03
C LEU A 64 11.41 -5.63 11.22
N LYS A 65 11.96 -6.83 11.41
CA LYS A 65 12.95 -7.12 12.46
C LYS A 65 14.17 -6.20 12.36
N VAL A 66 14.65 -5.90 11.16
CA VAL A 66 15.76 -4.96 10.95
C VAL A 66 15.37 -3.56 11.40
N HIS A 67 14.19 -3.07 11.01
CA HIS A 67 13.74 -1.71 11.35
C HIS A 67 13.35 -1.54 12.82
N PHE A 68 12.99 -2.62 13.52
CA PHE A 68 12.70 -2.61 14.96
C PHE A 68 13.90 -2.91 15.85
N LYS A 69 15.08 -3.30 15.29
CA LYS A 69 16.27 -3.65 16.08
C LYS A 69 16.67 -2.60 17.14
N ASN A 70 16.50 -1.31 16.80
CA ASN A 70 16.87 -0.18 17.67
C ASN A 70 15.65 0.56 18.23
N LYS A 71 14.45 -0.01 18.12
CA LYS A 71 13.21 0.56 18.66
C LYS A 71 12.72 -0.32 19.79
N PRO A 72 12.56 0.21 21.02
CA PRO A 72 12.07 -0.59 22.14
C PRO A 72 10.61 -0.98 21.89
N THR A 73 10.35 -2.27 21.91
CA THR A 73 9.00 -2.86 21.78
C THR A 73 8.56 -3.47 23.11
N ASP A 74 7.27 -3.57 23.33
CA ASP A 74 6.70 -4.33 24.43
C ASP A 74 6.44 -5.80 24.01
N ASP A 75 5.97 -6.59 24.97
CA ASP A 75 5.74 -8.03 24.78
C ASP A 75 4.49 -8.34 23.92
N THR A 76 3.70 -7.32 23.59
CA THR A 76 2.48 -7.48 22.74
C THR A 76 2.80 -7.44 21.26
N VAL A 77 3.99 -6.95 20.89
CA VAL A 77 4.40 -6.78 19.48
C VAL A 77 4.62 -8.11 18.80
N ASP A 78 3.84 -8.34 17.74
CA ASP A 78 3.91 -9.52 16.89
C ASP A 78 4.22 -9.10 15.44
N LEU A 79 5.51 -9.18 15.08
CA LEU A 79 5.99 -8.78 13.75
C LEU A 79 5.54 -9.74 12.64
N ASP A 80 5.28 -11.01 12.94
CA ASP A 80 4.75 -11.96 11.97
C ASP A 80 3.30 -11.62 11.59
N LYS A 81 2.45 -11.27 12.59
CA LYS A 81 1.11 -10.79 12.33
C LYS A 81 1.11 -9.46 11.55
N LEU A 82 2.05 -8.56 11.84
CA LEU A 82 2.18 -7.33 11.06
C LEU A 82 2.61 -7.64 9.63
N ALA A 83 3.57 -8.54 9.43
CA ALA A 83 4.00 -8.98 8.11
C ALA A 83 2.86 -9.61 7.30
N ALA A 84 1.96 -10.38 7.93
CA ALA A 84 0.78 -10.91 7.28
C ALA A 84 -0.18 -9.79 6.81
N LYS A 85 -0.39 -8.76 7.63
CA LYS A 85 -1.29 -7.62 7.30
C LYS A 85 -0.73 -6.69 6.23
N THR A 86 0.59 -6.66 6.03
CA THR A 86 1.28 -5.75 5.11
C THR A 86 1.51 -6.34 3.72
N ALA A 87 0.60 -7.19 3.23
CA ALA A 87 0.65 -7.72 1.87
C ALA A 87 0.77 -6.58 0.85
N GLY A 88 1.65 -6.72 -0.14
CA GLY A 88 1.90 -5.72 -1.17
C GLY A 88 2.72 -4.50 -0.73
N SER A 89 3.18 -4.43 0.53
CA SER A 89 4.04 -3.33 1.00
C SER A 89 5.48 -3.51 0.55
N SER A 90 6.11 -2.42 0.14
CA SER A 90 7.55 -2.37 -0.15
C SER A 90 8.38 -2.28 1.14
N GLY A 91 9.69 -2.49 1.04
CA GLY A 91 10.60 -2.28 2.17
C GLY A 91 10.56 -0.85 2.71
N ALA A 92 10.32 0.14 1.87
CA ALA A 92 10.16 1.54 2.27
C ALA A 92 8.88 1.77 3.07
N ASP A 93 7.77 1.13 2.68
CA ASP A 93 6.50 1.21 3.42
C ASP A 93 6.66 0.58 4.81
N LEU A 94 7.32 -0.57 4.90
CA LEU A 94 7.61 -1.24 6.18
C LEU A 94 8.49 -0.39 7.10
N ALA A 95 9.51 0.27 6.55
CA ALA A 95 10.35 1.22 7.27
C ALA A 95 9.52 2.40 7.79
N ASN A 96 8.60 2.92 6.97
CA ASN A 96 7.71 4.01 7.33
C ASN A 96 6.74 3.59 8.44
N ILE A 97 6.15 2.40 8.35
CA ILE A 97 5.29 1.84 9.42
C ILE A 97 6.06 1.76 10.74
N ALA A 98 7.29 1.24 10.73
CA ALA A 98 8.11 1.15 11.93
C ALA A 98 8.45 2.51 12.54
N ASN A 99 8.67 3.54 11.72
CA ASN A 99 8.92 4.90 12.18
C ASN A 99 7.65 5.55 12.73
N GLU A 100 6.52 5.43 12.03
CA GLU A 100 5.24 5.96 12.49
C GLU A 100 4.80 5.34 13.81
N ALA A 101 4.99 4.03 14.00
CA ALA A 101 4.68 3.36 15.26
C ALA A 101 5.49 3.95 16.43
N ALA A 102 6.78 4.22 16.22
CA ALA A 102 7.61 4.86 17.23
C ALA A 102 7.15 6.31 17.52
N ILE A 103 6.72 7.06 16.52
CA ILE A 103 6.17 8.41 16.68
C ILE A 103 4.85 8.37 17.47
N ILE A 104 3.97 7.41 17.19
CA ILE A 104 2.69 7.23 17.89
C ILE A 104 2.94 6.90 19.36
N ALA A 105 3.83 5.94 19.65
CA ALA A 105 4.24 5.61 21.02
C ALA A 105 4.78 6.83 21.76
N ALA A 106 5.67 7.60 21.13
CA ALA A 106 6.24 8.81 21.72
C ALA A 106 5.16 9.88 22.01
N ARG A 107 4.19 10.06 21.14
CA ARG A 107 3.04 10.98 21.38
C ARG A 107 2.18 10.59 22.56
N ARG A 108 2.13 9.29 22.88
CA ARG A 108 1.45 8.77 24.07
C ARG A 108 2.34 8.78 25.32
N ASN A 109 3.53 9.37 25.24
CA ASN A 109 4.57 9.31 26.29
C ASN A 109 4.97 7.88 26.69
N SER A 110 4.79 6.90 25.80
CA SER A 110 5.24 5.53 25.98
C SER A 110 6.73 5.40 25.63
N LYS A 111 7.46 4.63 26.41
CA LYS A 111 8.87 4.30 26.14
C LYS A 111 9.04 3.09 25.21
N LYS A 112 7.96 2.37 24.97
CA LYS A 112 7.95 1.16 24.15
C LYS A 112 6.82 1.22 23.15
N VAL A 113 7.04 0.64 21.98
CA VAL A 113 6.02 0.48 20.94
C VAL A 113 5.16 -0.73 21.28
N SER A 114 3.84 -0.57 21.26
CA SER A 114 2.86 -1.62 21.46
C SER A 114 2.29 -2.13 20.12
N ASN A 115 1.55 -3.24 20.18
CA ASN A 115 0.85 -3.75 19.00
C ASN A 115 -0.26 -2.80 18.49
N ASP A 116 -0.86 -2.01 19.39
CA ASP A 116 -1.84 -0.98 19.02
C ASP A 116 -1.17 0.15 18.24
N ASP A 117 0.03 0.58 18.63
CA ASP A 117 0.80 1.58 17.90
C ASP A 117 1.18 1.09 16.50
N LEU A 118 1.50 -0.21 16.36
CA LEU A 118 1.77 -0.84 15.06
C LEU A 118 0.53 -0.85 14.17
N THR A 119 -0.62 -1.19 14.73
CA THR A 119 -1.88 -1.23 13.98
C THR A 119 -2.27 0.16 13.51
N GLU A 120 -2.18 1.17 14.39
CA GLU A 120 -2.46 2.57 14.04
C GLU A 120 -1.48 3.08 12.96
N ALA A 121 -0.18 2.75 13.09
CA ALA A 121 0.84 3.12 12.12
C ALA A 121 0.59 2.49 10.74
N PHE A 122 0.27 1.20 10.71
CA PHE A 122 -0.07 0.49 9.49
C PHE A 122 -1.28 1.13 8.80
N GLU A 123 -2.36 1.38 9.54
CA GLU A 123 -3.55 2.04 9.00
C GLU A 123 -3.24 3.45 8.47
N LYS A 124 -2.42 4.21 9.20
CA LYS A 124 -2.02 5.56 8.78
C LYS A 124 -1.21 5.55 7.49
N VAL A 125 -0.31 4.60 7.32
CA VAL A 125 0.53 4.48 6.11
C VAL A 125 -0.30 3.97 4.94
N ALA A 126 -1.17 2.97 5.14
CA ALA A 126 -1.93 2.33 4.07
C ALA A 126 -3.10 3.18 3.56
N ILE A 127 -3.88 3.79 4.44
CA ILE A 127 -5.12 4.52 4.08
C ILE A 127 -5.09 6.01 4.43
N GLY A 128 -3.98 6.49 4.99
CA GLY A 128 -3.78 7.88 5.35
C GLY A 128 -4.23 8.24 6.78
N PRO A 129 -3.86 9.45 7.24
CA PRO A 129 -4.19 9.92 8.58
C PRO A 129 -5.67 10.20 8.75
N GLU A 130 -6.17 10.00 9.97
CA GLU A 130 -7.53 10.38 10.36
C GLU A 130 -7.71 11.91 10.32
N ARG A 131 -8.79 12.36 9.71
CA ARG A 131 -9.19 13.77 9.67
C ARG A 131 -10.21 14.09 10.77
N LYS A 132 -9.81 13.98 12.03
CA LYS A 132 -10.68 14.23 13.19
C LYS A 132 -11.27 15.64 13.23
N ALA A 133 -10.61 16.61 12.61
CA ALA A 133 -11.07 18.01 12.54
C ALA A 133 -12.18 18.26 11.51
N LYS A 134 -12.49 17.29 10.62
CA LYS A 134 -13.59 17.43 9.68
C LYS A 134 -14.91 17.21 10.40
N VAL A 135 -15.64 18.29 10.62
CA VAL A 135 -16.99 18.23 11.18
C VAL A 135 -17.94 17.73 10.10
N MET A 136 -18.55 16.57 10.32
CA MET A 136 -19.65 16.08 9.51
C MET A 136 -20.95 16.38 10.26
N ASN A 137 -21.98 16.79 9.54
CA ASN A 137 -23.32 16.90 10.13
C ASN A 137 -23.91 15.49 10.36
N ASP A 138 -24.97 15.40 11.14
CA ASP A 138 -25.50 14.10 11.54
C ASP A 138 -26.08 13.31 10.36
N HIS A 139 -26.64 13.99 9.37
CA HIS A 139 -27.11 13.35 8.14
C HIS A 139 -25.96 12.78 7.31
N GLU A 140 -24.83 13.51 7.18
CA GLU A 140 -23.63 13.01 6.50
C GLU A 140 -23.02 11.80 7.24
N LYS A 141 -23.03 11.81 8.57
CA LYS A 141 -22.55 10.65 9.36
C LYS A 141 -23.41 9.43 9.13
N GLU A 142 -24.74 9.62 9.15
CA GLU A 142 -25.70 8.54 8.95
C GLU A 142 -25.58 7.97 7.53
N LEU A 143 -25.54 8.81 6.51
CA LEU A 143 -25.35 8.42 5.12
C LEU A 143 -24.04 7.62 4.93
N THR A 144 -22.94 8.13 5.49
CA THR A 144 -21.63 7.45 5.43
C THR A 144 -21.67 6.12 6.17
N ALA A 145 -22.36 6.05 7.30
CA ALA A 145 -22.47 4.81 8.07
C ALA A 145 -23.20 3.72 7.28
N TYR A 146 -24.33 4.05 6.63
CA TYR A 146 -25.03 3.10 5.77
C TYR A 146 -24.20 2.69 4.56
N HIS A 147 -23.48 3.64 3.94
CA HIS A 147 -22.60 3.36 2.81
C HIS A 147 -21.51 2.35 3.19
N GLU A 148 -20.75 2.63 4.24
CA GLU A 148 -19.66 1.74 4.70
C GLU A 148 -20.21 0.38 5.23
N ALA A 149 -21.35 0.40 5.90
CA ALA A 149 -22.01 -0.84 6.32
C ALA A 149 -22.44 -1.69 5.11
N GLY A 150 -22.89 -1.06 4.04
CA GLY A 150 -23.24 -1.75 2.79
C GLY A 150 -22.06 -2.52 2.20
N HIS A 151 -20.89 -1.88 2.10
CA HIS A 151 -19.67 -2.55 1.67
C HIS A 151 -19.31 -3.72 2.58
N ALA A 152 -19.38 -3.51 3.90
CA ALA A 152 -19.00 -4.50 4.88
C ALA A 152 -19.93 -5.72 4.87
N ILE A 153 -21.25 -5.52 4.82
CA ILE A 153 -22.24 -6.61 4.81
C ILE A 153 -22.09 -7.45 3.55
N VAL A 154 -22.03 -6.80 2.38
CA VAL A 154 -21.87 -7.51 1.11
C VAL A 154 -20.56 -8.29 1.11
N GLY A 155 -19.42 -7.66 1.50
CA GLY A 155 -18.14 -8.35 1.56
C GLY A 155 -18.08 -9.48 2.60
N HIS A 156 -18.86 -9.41 3.69
CA HIS A 156 -18.93 -10.46 4.70
C HIS A 156 -19.74 -11.69 4.24
N VAL A 157 -20.76 -11.47 3.44
CA VAL A 157 -21.66 -12.54 2.97
C VAL A 157 -21.08 -13.28 1.76
N LEU A 158 -20.28 -12.61 0.95
CA LEU A 158 -19.71 -13.20 -0.26
C LEU A 158 -18.57 -14.17 0.07
N PRO A 159 -18.59 -15.39 -0.50
CA PRO A 159 -17.69 -16.47 -0.10
C PRO A 159 -16.22 -16.24 -0.50
N ASP A 160 -15.98 -15.55 -1.63
CA ASP A 160 -14.65 -15.33 -2.17
C ASP A 160 -14.13 -13.90 -1.87
N SER A 161 -14.83 -13.15 -1.00
CA SER A 161 -14.41 -11.82 -0.58
C SER A 161 -13.40 -11.88 0.55
N ASP A 162 -12.43 -10.95 0.53
CA ASP A 162 -11.50 -10.78 1.65
C ASP A 162 -12.25 -10.38 2.94
N PRO A 163 -11.75 -10.77 4.11
CA PRO A 163 -12.37 -10.40 5.38
C PRO A 163 -12.30 -8.89 5.64
N VAL A 164 -13.34 -8.36 6.26
CA VAL A 164 -13.38 -6.98 6.72
C VAL A 164 -12.38 -6.79 7.84
N HIS A 165 -11.42 -5.90 7.63
CA HIS A 165 -10.43 -5.52 8.66
C HIS A 165 -10.94 -4.37 9.52
N LYS A 166 -11.51 -3.34 8.88
CA LYS A 166 -11.96 -2.13 9.57
C LYS A 166 -13.11 -1.46 8.84
N ILE A 167 -14.06 -0.94 9.62
CA ILE A 167 -15.10 -0.04 9.16
C ILE A 167 -15.00 1.25 9.97
N THR A 168 -15.04 2.40 9.33
CA THR A 168 -15.02 3.69 10.02
C THR A 168 -15.73 4.77 9.20
N ILE A 169 -16.47 5.61 9.89
CA ILE A 169 -17.05 6.83 9.33
C ILE A 169 -16.12 8.05 9.48
N ILE A 170 -14.99 7.86 10.18
CA ILE A 170 -14.00 8.94 10.34
C ILE A 170 -13.27 9.10 9.00
N PRO A 171 -13.30 10.31 8.40
CA PRO A 171 -12.64 10.57 7.14
C PRO A 171 -11.11 10.33 7.22
N ARG A 172 -10.57 9.64 6.21
CA ARG A 172 -9.13 9.40 6.06
C ARG A 172 -8.67 9.83 4.68
N GLY A 173 -7.51 10.47 4.60
CA GLY A 173 -7.00 10.91 3.30
C GLY A 173 -8.02 11.74 2.52
N GLY A 174 -8.50 11.24 1.39
CA GLY A 174 -9.52 11.87 0.51
C GLY A 174 -10.94 11.32 0.66
N THR A 175 -11.18 10.31 1.54
CA THR A 175 -12.45 9.59 1.67
C THR A 175 -13.34 10.15 2.77
N GLY A 176 -14.66 9.90 2.69
CA GLY A 176 -15.65 10.26 3.72
C GLY A 176 -15.70 9.27 4.86
N GLY A 177 -15.58 7.98 4.55
CA GLY A 177 -15.43 6.85 5.44
C GLY A 177 -14.56 5.81 4.78
N VAL A 178 -14.32 4.67 5.38
CA VAL A 178 -13.56 3.55 4.82
C VAL A 178 -14.06 2.23 5.37
N THR A 179 -14.35 1.31 4.45
CA THR A 179 -14.47 -0.11 4.73
C THR A 179 -13.26 -0.80 4.11
N TRP A 180 -12.40 -1.32 4.96
CA TRP A 180 -11.13 -1.90 4.53
C TRP A 180 -11.13 -3.41 4.63
N PHE A 181 -10.80 -4.05 3.53
CA PHE A 181 -10.64 -5.49 3.40
C PHE A 181 -9.17 -5.83 3.31
N LEU A 182 -8.73 -6.83 4.01
CA LEU A 182 -7.35 -7.32 3.95
C LEU A 182 -7.33 -8.79 3.56
N PRO A 183 -6.58 -9.16 2.51
CA PRO A 183 -6.39 -10.56 2.16
C PRO A 183 -5.67 -11.28 3.31
N PRO A 184 -6.08 -12.51 3.65
CA PRO A 184 -5.43 -13.29 4.73
C PRO A 184 -4.01 -13.73 4.36
N GLU A 185 -3.72 -13.83 3.06
CA GLU A 185 -2.45 -14.28 2.51
C GLU A 185 -2.05 -13.47 1.27
N ASP A 186 -0.75 -13.48 0.94
CA ASP A 186 -0.26 -12.90 -0.30
C ASP A 186 -0.81 -13.71 -1.50
N ARG A 187 -1.46 -13.01 -2.44
CA ARG A 187 -2.01 -13.62 -3.65
C ARG A 187 -1.31 -13.06 -4.88
N SER A 188 -0.89 -13.96 -5.76
CA SER A 188 -0.33 -13.59 -7.06
C SER A 188 -1.39 -13.55 -8.18
N TYR A 189 -2.55 -14.18 -7.95
CA TYR A 189 -3.63 -14.30 -8.94
C TYR A 189 -4.98 -14.06 -8.27
N THR A 190 -5.88 -13.46 -9.01
CA THR A 190 -7.30 -13.30 -8.65
C THR A 190 -8.15 -14.10 -9.62
N ASN A 191 -9.00 -14.98 -9.12
CA ASN A 191 -9.91 -15.75 -9.97
C ASN A 191 -11.17 -14.94 -10.34
N VAL A 192 -11.97 -15.44 -11.29
CA VAL A 192 -13.15 -14.74 -11.78
C VAL A 192 -14.22 -14.56 -10.70
N TYR A 193 -14.33 -15.49 -9.74
CA TYR A 193 -15.32 -15.42 -8.66
C TYR A 193 -14.91 -14.36 -7.65
N GLU A 194 -13.65 -14.36 -7.20
CA GLU A 194 -13.08 -13.29 -6.36
C GLU A 194 -13.26 -11.91 -7.01
N PHE A 195 -13.02 -11.80 -8.33
CA PHE A 195 -13.20 -10.54 -9.04
C PHE A 195 -14.67 -10.08 -9.05
N LYS A 196 -15.63 -11.01 -9.22
CA LYS A 196 -17.05 -10.69 -9.12
C LYS A 196 -17.44 -10.24 -7.72
N ASP A 197 -16.89 -10.86 -6.69
CA ASP A 197 -17.14 -10.49 -5.29
C ASP A 197 -16.56 -9.11 -4.98
N ILE A 198 -15.37 -8.78 -5.52
CA ILE A 198 -14.80 -7.43 -5.44
C ILE A 198 -15.74 -6.39 -6.06
N LEU A 199 -16.28 -6.65 -7.25
CA LEU A 199 -17.24 -5.75 -7.91
C LEU A 199 -18.54 -5.62 -7.09
N ALA A 200 -19.08 -6.73 -6.62
CA ALA A 200 -20.33 -6.73 -5.83
C ALA A 200 -20.15 -5.93 -4.53
N ARG A 201 -19.06 -6.16 -3.79
CA ARG A 201 -18.79 -5.40 -2.56
C ARG A 201 -18.54 -3.91 -2.84
N ALA A 202 -17.91 -3.57 -3.97
CA ALA A 202 -17.69 -2.18 -4.35
C ALA A 202 -19.00 -1.41 -4.61
N LEU A 203 -20.04 -2.10 -5.03
CA LEU A 203 -21.38 -1.52 -5.23
C LEU A 203 -22.23 -1.52 -3.95
N GLY A 204 -21.81 -2.24 -2.91
CA GLY A 204 -22.58 -2.44 -1.67
C GLY A 204 -22.98 -1.15 -0.98
N GLY A 205 -22.07 -0.16 -0.92
CA GLY A 205 -22.35 1.15 -0.30
C GLY A 205 -23.46 1.90 -1.02
N ARG A 206 -23.40 1.98 -2.35
CA ARG A 206 -24.44 2.64 -3.15
C ARG A 206 -25.80 1.95 -3.01
N ILE A 207 -25.82 0.63 -3.03
CA ILE A 207 -27.07 -0.11 -2.88
C ILE A 207 -27.68 0.13 -1.50
N ALA A 208 -26.84 0.19 -0.46
CA ALA A 208 -27.31 0.53 0.89
C ALA A 208 -27.93 1.94 0.95
N GLU A 209 -27.29 2.95 0.37
CA GLU A 209 -27.86 4.30 0.26
C GLU A 209 -29.21 4.29 -0.46
N LYS A 210 -29.27 3.60 -1.61
CA LYS A 210 -30.51 3.50 -2.40
C LYS A 210 -31.66 2.82 -1.63
N LEU A 211 -31.36 1.79 -0.86
CA LEU A 211 -32.37 1.06 -0.06
C LEU A 211 -32.94 1.93 1.06
N ILE A 212 -32.14 2.79 1.68
CA ILE A 212 -32.54 3.60 2.84
C ILE A 212 -33.14 4.95 2.40
N TYR A 213 -32.55 5.62 1.43
CA TYR A 213 -32.90 6.99 1.06
C TYR A 213 -33.60 7.13 -0.31
N GLY A 214 -33.68 6.06 -1.11
CA GLY A 214 -34.21 6.07 -2.46
C GLY A 214 -33.20 6.56 -3.51
N ASP A 215 -33.69 6.65 -4.77
CA ASP A 215 -32.81 6.97 -5.93
C ASP A 215 -32.28 8.41 -5.93
N ASP A 216 -32.92 9.35 -5.22
CA ASP A 216 -32.56 10.77 -5.23
C ASP A 216 -31.38 11.13 -4.29
N SER A 217 -30.93 10.20 -3.46
CA SER A 217 -29.90 10.45 -2.43
C SER A 217 -28.48 10.14 -2.89
N ILE A 218 -28.23 10.09 -4.19
CA ILE A 218 -26.97 9.65 -4.77
C ILE A 218 -25.80 10.54 -4.31
N CYS A 219 -24.90 10.00 -3.52
CA CYS A 219 -23.64 10.62 -3.16
C CYS A 219 -22.79 10.84 -4.43
N GLN A 220 -22.62 12.10 -4.86
CA GLN A 220 -21.85 12.46 -6.08
C GLN A 220 -20.36 12.10 -6.03
N ARG A 221 -19.89 11.52 -4.93
CA ARG A 221 -18.49 11.12 -4.70
C ARG A 221 -18.27 9.60 -4.64
N SER A 222 -19.25 8.81 -5.05
CA SER A 222 -19.09 7.36 -5.07
C SER A 222 -17.93 6.93 -5.99
N GLU A 223 -17.25 5.86 -5.64
CA GLU A 223 -16.12 5.27 -6.39
C GLU A 223 -16.46 4.93 -7.85
N GLU A 224 -17.73 4.83 -8.19
CA GLU A 224 -18.21 4.65 -9.57
C GLU A 224 -17.68 5.70 -10.55
N ARG A 225 -17.40 6.94 -10.10
CA ARG A 225 -16.74 7.94 -10.92
C ARG A 225 -15.28 7.61 -11.24
N ARG A 226 -14.62 6.82 -10.39
CA ARG A 226 -13.26 6.34 -10.64
C ARG A 226 -13.27 5.20 -11.63
N VAL A 227 -14.12 4.19 -11.41
CA VAL A 227 -14.25 3.03 -12.31
C VAL A 227 -14.63 3.46 -13.73
N GLY A 228 -15.54 4.41 -13.89
CA GLY A 228 -15.92 4.92 -15.22
C GLY A 228 -14.85 5.77 -15.94
N LYS A 229 -13.81 6.26 -15.23
CA LYS A 229 -12.70 7.02 -15.85
C LYS A 229 -11.48 6.16 -16.17
N GLU A 230 -11.32 5.02 -15.50
CA GLU A 230 -10.21 4.09 -15.75
C GLU A 230 -10.51 3.10 -16.88
N CYS A 231 -11.76 2.99 -17.32
CA CYS A 231 -12.19 2.16 -18.46
C CYS A 231 -12.26 2.92 -19.80
N ARG A 232 -11.55 4.05 -19.96
CA ARG A 232 -11.42 4.74 -21.27
C ARG A 232 -9.98 4.80 -21.71
#